data_3a726bc78753372fa862068606dae3a9
#
_entry.id   3a726bc78753372fa862068606dae3a9
#
_cell.length_a   1.000
_cell.length_b   1.000
_cell.length_c   1.000
_cell.angle_alpha   90.00
_cell.angle_beta   90.00
_cell.angle_gamma   90.00
#
_symmetry.space_group_name_H-M   'P 1'
#
loop_
_entity.id
_entity.type
_entity.pdbx_description
1 polymer ?
#
loop_
_entity_poly.entity_id
_entity_poly.type
_entity_poly.pdbx_seq_one_letter_code
_entity_poly.pdbx_strand_id
1 'polypeptide(L)'
;VEVDSAGTAAWHIGKTPDPRTIKAAAERGYDLSLLRARQALAADFDQFDYVLAMDLENLSNLRALKPAAARTEPQLFLRSFARRFNSDEVPDPYYGGADGFEQVLDLVEDACEGLLADIRQRLNQHAKETP
;
A
#
# COMPACT_ATOMS: atom_id res chain seq x y z
N VAL A 1 8.60 -10.35 -7.73
CA VAL A 1 7.98 -9.44 -6.75
C VAL A 1 6.61 -9.96 -6.35
N GLU A 2 6.38 -10.08 -5.06
CA GLU A 2 5.10 -10.48 -4.50
C GLU A 2 4.45 -9.26 -3.83
N VAL A 3 3.18 -8.99 -4.13
CA VAL A 3 2.43 -7.86 -3.59
C VAL A 3 1.16 -8.37 -2.92
N ASP A 4 0.88 -7.86 -1.73
CA ASP A 4 -0.34 -8.19 -1.00
C ASP A 4 -0.88 -6.93 -0.31
N SER A 5 -2.11 -6.97 0.13
CA SER A 5 -2.76 -5.89 0.86
C SER A 5 -3.47 -6.41 2.09
N ALA A 6 -3.58 -5.57 3.11
CA ALA A 6 -4.20 -5.93 4.38
C ALA A 6 -4.77 -4.68 5.05
N GLY A 7 -5.70 -4.89 5.98
CA GLY A 7 -6.21 -3.82 6.84
C GLY A 7 -5.80 -4.04 8.28
N THR A 8 -5.84 -2.98 9.08
CA THR A 8 -5.55 -3.07 10.53
C THR A 8 -6.76 -3.45 11.36
N ALA A 9 -7.97 -3.35 10.79
CA ALA A 9 -9.22 -3.72 11.43
C ALA A 9 -9.71 -5.09 10.93
N ALA A 10 -10.46 -5.79 11.79
CA ALA A 10 -10.93 -7.16 11.50
C ALA A 10 -12.31 -7.23 10.83
N TRP A 11 -13.13 -6.18 10.94
CA TRP A 11 -14.53 -6.24 10.52
C TRP A 11 -14.78 -6.30 9.01
N HIS A 12 -13.77 -6.07 8.19
CA HIS A 12 -13.89 -6.16 6.74
C HIS A 12 -13.28 -7.44 6.15
N ILE A 13 -12.79 -8.35 6.97
CA ILE A 13 -12.14 -9.59 6.51
C ILE A 13 -13.07 -10.35 5.56
N GLY A 14 -12.52 -10.75 4.40
CA GLY A 14 -13.23 -11.50 3.38
C GLY A 14 -14.10 -10.66 2.45
N LYS A 15 -14.26 -9.38 2.71
CA LYS A 15 -15.08 -8.50 1.86
C LYS A 15 -14.32 -8.08 0.60
N THR A 16 -15.08 -7.82 -0.47
CA THR A 16 -14.57 -7.25 -1.70
C THR A 16 -14.27 -5.76 -1.50
N PRO A 17 -13.40 -5.14 -2.35
CA PRO A 17 -13.27 -3.69 -2.36
C PRO A 17 -14.60 -2.98 -2.64
N ASP A 18 -14.69 -1.71 -2.28
CA ASP A 18 -15.85 -0.87 -2.57
C ASP A 18 -16.18 -0.93 -4.07
N PRO A 19 -17.46 -1.14 -4.47
CA PRO A 19 -17.83 -1.21 -5.89
C PRO A 19 -17.42 0.01 -6.71
N ARG A 20 -17.40 1.20 -6.10
CA ARG A 20 -16.97 2.44 -6.77
C ARG A 20 -15.47 2.43 -7.05
N THR A 21 -14.69 1.88 -6.12
CA THR A 21 -13.24 1.69 -6.31
C THR A 21 -12.96 0.69 -7.42
N ILE A 22 -13.69 -0.43 -7.44
CA ILE A 22 -13.58 -1.45 -8.51
C ILE A 22 -13.86 -0.81 -9.87
N LYS A 23 -14.92 -0.03 -9.97
CA LYS A 23 -15.31 0.65 -11.22
C LYS A 23 -14.24 1.64 -11.68
N ALA A 24 -13.79 2.52 -10.80
CA ALA A 24 -12.78 3.53 -11.13
C ALA A 24 -11.46 2.89 -11.57
N ALA A 25 -11.03 1.83 -10.88
CA ALA A 25 -9.82 1.10 -11.25
C ALA A 25 -9.97 0.37 -12.59
N ALA A 26 -11.14 -0.22 -12.85
CA ALA A 26 -11.41 -0.92 -14.11
C ALA A 26 -11.32 0.03 -15.32
N GLU A 27 -11.73 1.27 -15.18
CA GLU A 27 -11.64 2.28 -16.22
C GLU A 27 -10.18 2.57 -16.62
N ARG A 28 -9.23 2.30 -15.73
CA ARG A 28 -7.79 2.42 -15.98
C ARG A 28 -7.10 1.08 -16.30
N GLY A 29 -7.87 0.01 -16.44
CA GLY A 29 -7.35 -1.31 -16.77
C GLY A 29 -6.94 -2.17 -15.58
N TYR A 30 -7.28 -1.79 -14.36
CA TYR A 30 -6.99 -2.56 -13.15
C TYR A 30 -8.21 -3.38 -12.70
N ASP A 31 -8.05 -4.68 -12.59
CA ASP A 31 -9.10 -5.57 -12.10
C ASP A 31 -8.91 -5.85 -10.59
N LEU A 32 -9.77 -5.28 -9.76
CA LEU A 32 -9.77 -5.48 -8.31
C LEU A 32 -10.82 -6.47 -7.85
N SER A 33 -11.59 -7.07 -8.75
CA SER A 33 -12.78 -7.86 -8.41
C SER A 33 -12.47 -9.12 -7.60
N LEU A 34 -11.27 -9.67 -7.71
CA LEU A 34 -10.86 -10.88 -7.02
C LEU A 34 -10.21 -10.63 -5.66
N LEU A 35 -9.95 -9.38 -5.32
CA LEU A 35 -9.34 -9.05 -4.04
C LEU A 35 -10.31 -9.24 -2.89
N ARG A 36 -9.80 -9.68 -1.75
CA ARG A 36 -10.55 -9.84 -0.51
C ARG A 36 -9.76 -9.25 0.64
N ALA A 37 -10.44 -8.58 1.54
CA ALA A 37 -9.80 -7.99 2.70
C ALA A 37 -9.25 -9.07 3.64
N ARG A 38 -8.04 -8.87 4.14
CA ARG A 38 -7.48 -9.64 5.25
C ARG A 38 -6.94 -8.68 6.30
N GLN A 39 -6.72 -9.18 7.50
CA GLN A 39 -6.12 -8.40 8.56
C GLN A 39 -4.59 -8.54 8.52
N ALA A 40 -3.88 -7.44 8.79
CA ALA A 40 -2.44 -7.46 8.93
C ALA A 40 -2.03 -8.31 10.14
N LEU A 41 -0.95 -9.07 9.99
CA LEU A 41 -0.43 -9.99 11.01
C LEU A 41 1.00 -9.62 11.39
N ALA A 42 1.40 -9.97 12.61
CA ALA A 42 2.78 -9.76 13.05
C ALA A 42 3.82 -10.41 12.11
N ALA A 43 3.51 -11.55 11.53
CA ALA A 43 4.39 -12.25 10.60
C ALA A 43 4.65 -11.46 9.30
N ASP A 44 3.77 -10.53 8.92
CA ASP A 44 3.95 -9.71 7.72
C ASP A 44 5.24 -8.89 7.77
N PHE A 45 5.66 -8.45 8.95
CA PHE A 45 6.88 -7.66 9.10
C PHE A 45 8.18 -8.43 8.86
N ASP A 46 8.12 -9.76 8.84
CA ASP A 46 9.26 -10.61 8.52
C ASP A 46 9.18 -11.19 7.11
N GLN A 47 7.97 -11.32 6.57
CA GLN A 47 7.75 -11.90 5.25
C GLN A 47 7.92 -10.90 4.10
N PHE A 48 7.65 -9.62 4.35
CA PHE A 48 7.69 -8.59 3.31
C PHE A 48 8.86 -7.64 3.52
N ASP A 49 9.47 -7.21 2.43
CA ASP A 49 10.56 -6.24 2.42
C ASP A 49 10.05 -4.80 2.61
N TYR A 50 8.78 -4.57 2.30
CA TYR A 50 8.09 -3.29 2.46
C TYR A 50 6.78 -3.53 3.18
N VAL A 51 6.50 -2.75 4.22
CA VAL A 51 5.19 -2.67 4.88
C VAL A 51 4.76 -1.22 4.81
N LEU A 52 3.76 -0.94 3.98
CA LEU A 52 3.38 0.42 3.59
C LEU A 52 2.00 0.78 4.13
N ALA A 53 1.95 1.87 4.90
CA ALA A 53 0.71 2.38 5.47
C ALA A 53 0.13 3.46 4.55
N MET A 54 -1.19 3.45 4.40
CA MET A 54 -1.88 4.43 3.56
C MET A 54 -2.07 5.76 4.26
N ASP A 55 -2.21 5.75 5.60
CA ASP A 55 -2.39 6.95 6.41
C ASP A 55 -1.70 6.83 7.78
N LEU A 56 -1.73 7.91 8.56
CA LEU A 56 -1.09 7.95 9.87
C LEU A 56 -1.75 7.01 10.87
N GLU A 57 -3.05 6.80 10.80
CA GLU A 57 -3.76 5.86 11.66
C GLU A 57 -3.30 4.43 11.38
N ASN A 58 -3.22 4.03 10.11
CA ASN A 58 -2.68 2.74 9.72
C ASN A 58 -1.24 2.57 10.21
N LEU A 59 -0.41 3.59 10.06
CA LEU A 59 0.98 3.55 10.51
C LEU A 59 1.08 3.31 12.01
N SER A 60 0.27 4.03 12.79
CA SER A 60 0.22 3.86 14.25
C SER A 60 -0.19 2.44 14.64
N ASN A 61 -1.23 1.91 14.00
CA ASN A 61 -1.72 0.55 14.26
C ASN A 61 -0.69 -0.51 13.86
N LEU A 62 0.01 -0.31 12.75
CA LEU A 62 1.07 -1.22 12.31
C LEU A 62 2.26 -1.20 13.25
N ARG A 63 2.66 -0.03 13.75
CA ARG A 63 3.74 0.06 14.76
C ARG A 63 3.39 -0.66 16.05
N ALA A 64 2.12 -0.61 16.46
CA ALA A 64 1.66 -1.34 17.65
C ALA A 64 1.67 -2.86 17.45
N LEU A 65 1.42 -3.32 16.21
CA LEU A 65 1.41 -4.74 15.85
C LEU A 65 2.82 -5.31 15.65
N LYS A 66 3.77 -4.49 15.25
CA LYS A 66 5.11 -4.91 14.86
C LYS A 66 5.88 -5.49 16.06
N PRO A 67 6.44 -6.72 15.92
CA PRO A 67 7.37 -7.24 16.93
C PRO A 67 8.65 -6.41 17.03
N ALA A 68 9.23 -6.30 18.23
CA ALA A 68 10.44 -5.52 18.44
C ALA A 68 11.62 -5.98 17.57
N ALA A 69 11.72 -7.27 17.29
CA ALA A 69 12.80 -7.86 16.48
C ALA A 69 12.46 -8.01 15.01
N ALA A 70 11.34 -7.42 14.54
CA ALA A 70 10.93 -7.55 13.16
C ALA A 70 11.91 -6.91 12.19
N ARG A 71 12.09 -7.55 11.03
CA ARG A 71 13.04 -7.14 9.99
C ARG A 71 12.63 -5.84 9.30
N THR A 72 11.34 -5.64 9.08
CA THR A 72 10.82 -4.52 8.28
C THR A 72 10.08 -3.51 9.13
N GLU A 73 10.46 -2.23 9.01
CA GLU A 73 9.74 -1.13 9.63
C GLU A 73 8.59 -0.68 8.75
N PRO A 74 7.40 -0.40 9.31
CA PRO A 74 6.32 0.19 8.54
C PRO A 74 6.61 1.65 8.22
N GLN A 75 6.16 2.11 7.05
CA GLN A 75 6.36 3.48 6.59
C GLN A 75 5.15 3.96 5.79
N LEU A 76 4.96 5.26 5.71
CA LEU A 76 3.90 5.84 4.91
C LEU A 76 4.22 5.71 3.42
N PHE A 77 3.27 5.16 2.67
CA PHE A 77 3.43 4.90 1.24
C PHE A 77 3.67 6.17 0.44
N LEU A 78 2.81 7.17 0.59
CA LEU A 78 2.93 8.41 -0.18
C LEU A 78 4.14 9.23 0.25
N ARG A 79 4.37 9.41 1.55
CA ARG A 79 5.54 10.15 2.04
C ARG A 79 6.84 9.57 1.51
N SER A 80 6.95 8.26 1.46
CA SER A 80 8.19 7.58 1.08
C SER A 80 8.41 7.53 -0.43
N PHE A 81 7.35 7.44 -1.24
CA PHE A 81 7.48 7.10 -2.66
C PHE A 81 6.81 8.05 -3.64
N ALA A 82 5.89 8.93 -3.20
CA ALA A 82 5.28 9.89 -4.10
C ALA A 82 6.32 10.90 -4.61
N ARG A 83 6.26 11.22 -5.89
CA ARG A 83 7.22 12.12 -6.55
C ARG A 83 6.56 13.38 -7.09
N ARG A 84 5.35 13.24 -7.65
CA ARG A 84 4.62 14.35 -8.28
C ARG A 84 3.73 15.08 -7.28
N PHE A 85 3.19 14.34 -6.32
CA PHE A 85 2.28 14.87 -5.33
C PHE A 85 2.97 14.98 -3.97
N ASN A 86 2.75 16.09 -3.29
CA ASN A 86 3.29 16.32 -1.95
C ASN A 86 2.21 15.98 -0.91
N SER A 87 1.93 14.69 -0.78
CA SER A 87 0.96 14.15 0.17
C SER A 87 1.59 13.04 0.98
N ASP A 88 1.25 12.99 2.27
CA ASP A 88 1.73 11.93 3.18
C ASP A 88 0.74 10.79 3.32
N GLU A 89 -0.54 11.07 3.14
CA GLU A 89 -1.62 10.11 3.35
C GLU A 89 -2.50 9.96 2.11
N VAL A 90 -2.96 8.72 1.86
CA VAL A 90 -4.00 8.45 0.87
C VAL A 90 -5.34 8.86 1.49
N PRO A 91 -6.06 9.84 0.90
CA PRO A 91 -7.34 10.26 1.46
C PRO A 91 -8.41 9.18 1.29
N ASP A 92 -9.41 9.20 2.19
CA ASP A 92 -10.57 8.34 2.06
C ASP A 92 -11.46 8.88 0.92
N PRO A 93 -11.70 8.10 -0.16
CA PRO A 93 -12.49 8.57 -1.28
C PRO A 93 -13.96 8.81 -0.95
N TYR A 94 -14.46 8.26 0.16
CA TYR A 94 -15.82 8.46 0.63
C TYR A 94 -16.18 9.92 0.82
N TYR A 95 -15.22 10.75 1.23
CA TYR A 95 -15.46 12.15 1.57
C TYR A 95 -15.12 13.12 0.44
N GLY A 96 -14.62 12.62 -0.69
CA GLY A 96 -14.13 13.43 -1.80
C GLY A 96 -15.09 13.63 -2.96
N GLY A 97 -16.34 13.17 -2.87
CA GLY A 97 -17.29 13.23 -3.97
C GLY A 97 -16.92 12.29 -5.13
N ALA A 98 -17.43 12.58 -6.33
CA ALA A 98 -17.24 11.73 -7.52
C ALA A 98 -15.77 11.62 -7.94
N ASP A 99 -14.99 12.69 -7.75
CA ASP A 99 -13.58 12.74 -8.14
C ASP A 99 -12.64 12.12 -7.10
N GLY A 100 -13.14 11.77 -5.92
CA GLY A 100 -12.33 11.23 -4.82
C GLY A 100 -11.62 9.92 -5.19
N PHE A 101 -12.29 9.03 -5.90
CA PHE A 101 -11.72 7.76 -6.35
C PHE A 101 -10.63 7.97 -7.39
N GLU A 102 -10.82 8.90 -8.32
CA GLU A 102 -9.81 9.25 -9.32
C GLU A 102 -8.58 9.88 -8.68
N GLN A 103 -8.77 10.76 -7.70
CA GLN A 103 -7.67 11.37 -6.96
C GLN A 103 -6.83 10.32 -6.21
N VAL A 104 -7.48 9.35 -5.58
CA VAL A 104 -6.78 8.25 -4.90
C VAL A 104 -5.93 7.47 -5.91
N LEU A 105 -6.49 7.14 -7.08
CA LEU A 105 -5.75 6.41 -8.10
C LEU A 105 -4.54 7.21 -8.62
N ASP A 106 -4.67 8.52 -8.79
CA ASP A 106 -3.55 9.38 -9.20
C ASP A 106 -2.41 9.33 -8.17
N LEU A 107 -2.73 9.44 -6.89
CA LEU A 107 -1.75 9.40 -5.81
C LEU A 107 -1.09 8.03 -5.71
N VAL A 108 -1.87 6.96 -5.80
CA VAL A 108 -1.37 5.58 -5.72
C VAL A 108 -0.47 5.25 -6.91
N GLU A 109 -0.86 5.63 -8.12
CA GLU A 109 -0.03 5.42 -9.31
C GLU A 109 1.31 6.15 -9.20
N ASP A 110 1.31 7.39 -8.73
CA ASP A 110 2.55 8.16 -8.51
C ASP A 110 3.48 7.45 -7.52
N ALA A 111 2.96 7.05 -6.38
CA ALA A 111 3.76 6.37 -5.36
C ALA A 111 4.20 4.97 -5.82
N CYS A 112 3.40 4.27 -6.60
CA CYS A 112 3.78 2.98 -7.20
C CYS A 112 4.98 3.13 -8.15
N GLU A 113 5.04 4.19 -8.93
CA GLU A 113 6.19 4.47 -9.78
C GLU A 113 7.46 4.68 -8.95
N GLY A 114 7.37 5.44 -7.86
CA GLY A 114 8.48 5.65 -6.93
C GLY A 114 8.92 4.37 -6.23
N LEU A 115 7.97 3.56 -5.79
CA LEU A 115 8.23 2.26 -5.17
C LEU A 115 8.91 1.30 -6.15
N LEU A 116 8.43 1.24 -7.38
CA LEU A 116 9.01 0.37 -8.41
C LEU A 116 10.47 0.75 -8.68
N ALA A 117 10.78 2.03 -8.73
CA ALA A 117 12.15 2.49 -8.90
C ALA A 117 13.04 2.07 -7.72
N ASP A 118 12.53 2.14 -6.50
CA ASP A 118 13.26 1.70 -5.30
C ASP A 118 13.51 0.18 -5.32
N ILE A 119 12.49 -0.59 -5.70
CA ILE A 119 12.62 -2.05 -5.84
C ILE A 119 13.69 -2.41 -6.87
N ARG A 120 13.67 -1.76 -8.02
CA ARG A 120 14.67 -2.00 -9.09
C ARG A 120 16.07 -1.68 -8.61
N GLN A 121 16.23 -0.59 -7.86
CA GLN A 121 17.54 -0.22 -7.31
C GLN A 121 18.04 -1.27 -6.32
N ARG A 122 17.20 -1.77 -5.44
CA ARG A 122 17.57 -2.82 -4.48
C ARG A 122 17.95 -4.12 -5.17
N LEU A 123 17.22 -4.52 -6.20
CA LEU A 123 17.52 -5.71 -6.99
C LEU A 123 18.86 -5.57 -7.71
N ASN A 124 19.15 -4.40 -8.27
CA ASN A 124 20.43 -4.13 -8.93
C ASN A 124 21.60 -4.15 -7.95
N GLN A 125 21.44 -3.58 -6.76
CA GLN A 125 22.45 -3.65 -5.71
C GLN A 125 22.73 -5.09 -5.27
N HIS A 126 21.67 -5.87 -5.07
CA HIS A 126 21.79 -7.27 -4.68
C HIS A 126 22.53 -8.09 -5.77
N ALA A 127 22.22 -7.86 -7.04
CA ALA A 127 22.89 -8.51 -8.15
C ALA A 127 24.40 -8.16 -8.21
N LYS A 128 24.78 -6.94 -7.84
CA LYS A 128 26.18 -6.50 -7.79
C LYS A 128 26.93 -7.09 -6.59
N GLU A 129 26.24 -7.36 -5.48
CA GLU A 129 26.82 -7.93 -4.27
C GLU A 129 26.99 -9.45 -4.37
N THR A 130 26.31 -10.09 -5.31
CA THR A 130 26.40 -11.55 -5.53
C THR A 130 27.55 -11.83 -6.49
N PRO A 131 28.58 -12.59 -6.07
CA PRO A 131 29.71 -12.93 -6.95
C PRO A 131 29.29 -13.86 -8.09
#